data_8dc8105366686a3fd4ec93293fab138f
#
_entry.id   8dc8105366686a3fd4ec93293fab138f
#
_cell.length_a   1.000
_cell.length_b   1.000
_cell.length_c   1.000
_cell.angle_alpha   90.00
_cell.angle_beta   90.00
_cell.angle_gamma   90.00
#
_symmetry.space_group_name_H-M   'P 1'
#
loop_
_entity.id
_entity.type
_entity.pdbx_description
1 polymer ?
#
loop_
_entity_poly.entity_id
_entity_poly.type
_entity_poly.pdbx_seq_one_letter_code
_entity_poly.pdbx_strand_id
1 'polypeptide(L)'
;KSKNVYQRAVSHFNTKEQKGKKMLNDLYNVDFVPTGSELIALLLEAEEIKKHKPKYNRRSKASEFTHAIDGFYDEKGILNFKLSAYEECEQAIVAFNNYASARERLENWIDEYDLCLRYCGLTGEESICFNHQIKKCKGICANEEEIEQYNKRATEILTRYLFPHPNFAIIGKGRKDHERSIVVIDKGRYYGFGYFDAFDQINDAEEFKGFVSNKLYYPDTNLIIKGWMNREEPKIKVL
;
A
#
# COMPACT_ATOMS: atom_id res chain seq x y z
N LYS A 1 -4.04 14.94 -9.33
CA LYS A 1 -4.07 14.31 -10.67
C LYS A 1 -5.35 14.67 -11.43
N SER A 2 -5.30 14.71 -12.74
CA SER A 2 -6.47 14.94 -13.60
C SER A 2 -6.22 14.43 -15.01
N LYS A 3 -7.28 13.95 -15.68
CA LYS A 3 -7.25 13.65 -17.12
C LYS A 3 -7.26 14.94 -17.97
N ASN A 4 -7.75 16.05 -17.41
CA ASN A 4 -7.80 17.36 -18.06
C ASN A 4 -7.28 18.42 -17.10
N VAL A 5 -6.04 18.88 -17.34
CA VAL A 5 -5.35 19.86 -16.50
C VAL A 5 -6.07 21.21 -16.50
N TYR A 6 -6.57 21.65 -17.66
CA TYR A 6 -7.28 22.93 -17.77
C TYR A 6 -8.54 22.95 -16.90
N GLN A 7 -9.41 21.95 -17.06
CA GLN A 7 -10.63 21.84 -16.23
C GLN A 7 -10.30 21.76 -14.74
N ARG A 8 -9.22 21.05 -14.40
CA ARG A 8 -8.78 20.95 -13.01
C ARG A 8 -8.32 22.29 -12.45
N ALA A 9 -7.54 23.05 -13.20
CA ALA A 9 -7.13 24.41 -12.82
C ALA A 9 -8.34 25.33 -12.66
N VAL A 10 -9.24 25.39 -13.64
CA VAL A 10 -10.48 26.18 -13.58
C VAL A 10 -11.32 25.81 -12.34
N SER A 11 -11.44 24.51 -12.00
CA SER A 11 -12.18 24.09 -10.80
C SER A 11 -11.58 24.61 -9.50
N HIS A 12 -10.26 24.73 -9.42
CA HIS A 12 -9.56 25.34 -8.28
C HIS A 12 -9.78 26.84 -8.21
N PHE A 13 -9.70 27.54 -9.35
CA PHE A 13 -9.91 29.00 -9.41
C PHE A 13 -11.37 29.37 -9.06
N ASN A 14 -12.34 28.53 -9.36
CA ASN A 14 -13.77 28.75 -9.07
C ASN A 14 -14.20 28.19 -7.70
N THR A 15 -13.27 27.84 -6.82
CA THR A 15 -13.61 27.26 -5.51
C THR A 15 -14.36 28.24 -4.61
N LYS A 16 -15.42 27.75 -3.95
CA LYS A 16 -16.17 28.50 -2.92
C LYS A 16 -15.63 28.23 -1.51
N GLU A 17 -14.84 27.19 -1.33
CA GLU A 17 -14.29 26.79 -0.04
C GLU A 17 -13.22 27.76 0.47
N GLN A 18 -13.28 28.13 1.76
CA GLN A 18 -12.28 29.02 2.38
C GLN A 18 -10.85 28.53 2.24
N LYS A 19 -10.64 27.20 2.34
CA LYS A 19 -9.33 26.58 2.18
C LYS A 19 -8.78 26.79 0.75
N GLY A 20 -9.64 26.62 -0.24
CA GLY A 20 -9.29 26.83 -1.63
C GLY A 20 -8.96 28.31 -1.92
N LYS A 21 -9.74 29.26 -1.38
CA LYS A 21 -9.47 30.69 -1.49
C LYS A 21 -8.11 31.07 -0.86
N LYS A 22 -7.77 30.52 0.32
CA LYS A 22 -6.45 30.73 0.93
C LYS A 22 -5.32 30.17 0.07
N MET A 23 -5.51 29.00 -0.54
CA MET A 23 -4.54 28.41 -1.47
C MET A 23 -4.33 29.30 -2.69
N LEU A 24 -5.40 29.87 -3.25
CA LEU A 24 -5.31 30.78 -4.40
C LEU A 24 -4.57 32.08 -4.06
N ASN A 25 -4.73 32.60 -2.85
CA ASN A 25 -3.99 33.80 -2.42
C ASN A 25 -2.49 33.56 -2.28
N ASP A 26 -2.09 32.31 -1.98
CA ASP A 26 -0.69 31.91 -1.88
C ASP A 26 -0.13 31.38 -3.23
N LEU A 27 -0.95 31.38 -4.29
CA LEU A 27 -0.58 30.82 -5.59
C LEU A 27 0.35 31.77 -6.35
N TYR A 28 1.53 31.27 -6.71
CA TYR A 28 2.50 32.00 -7.53
C TYR A 28 2.60 31.45 -8.96
N ASN A 29 2.61 30.12 -9.11
CA ASN A 29 2.73 29.45 -10.40
C ASN A 29 1.92 28.14 -10.44
N VAL A 30 1.58 27.70 -11.64
CA VAL A 30 0.90 26.40 -11.91
C VAL A 30 1.69 25.65 -12.95
N ASP A 31 2.23 24.50 -12.57
CA ASP A 31 2.91 23.57 -13.45
C ASP A 31 2.19 22.23 -13.56
N PHE A 32 2.50 21.47 -14.59
CA PHE A 32 1.97 20.12 -14.76
C PHE A 32 3.03 19.18 -15.35
N VAL A 33 2.92 17.90 -14.98
CA VAL A 33 3.77 16.83 -15.48
C VAL A 33 2.90 15.79 -16.19
N PRO A 34 3.06 15.58 -17.52
CA PRO A 34 2.41 14.49 -18.23
C PRO A 34 2.96 13.15 -17.75
N THR A 35 2.08 12.20 -17.41
CA THR A 35 2.50 10.88 -16.92
C THR A 35 2.05 9.73 -17.83
N GLY A 36 1.13 10.00 -18.79
CA GLY A 36 0.58 9.00 -19.70
C GLY A 36 -0.34 7.97 -19.02
N SER A 37 -0.03 7.60 -17.77
CA SER A 37 -0.73 6.58 -16.98
C SER A 37 -1.31 7.16 -15.69
N GLU A 38 -2.52 6.73 -15.32
CA GLU A 38 -3.14 7.11 -14.04
C GLU A 38 -2.32 6.59 -12.85
N LEU A 39 -1.81 5.36 -12.96
CA LEU A 39 -1.00 4.77 -11.90
C LEU A 39 0.25 5.62 -11.62
N ILE A 40 1.00 5.99 -12.67
CA ILE A 40 2.17 6.84 -12.49
C ILE A 40 1.79 8.21 -11.93
N ALA A 41 0.66 8.79 -12.35
CA ALA A 41 0.17 10.04 -11.78
C ALA A 41 -0.11 9.95 -10.28
N LEU A 42 -0.64 8.81 -9.80
CA LEU A 42 -0.87 8.55 -8.38
C LEU A 42 0.45 8.40 -7.59
N LEU A 43 1.40 7.66 -8.16
CA LEU A 43 2.69 7.42 -7.54
C LEU A 43 3.52 8.70 -7.44
N LEU A 44 3.56 9.47 -8.52
CA LEU A 44 4.24 10.76 -8.57
C LEU A 44 3.59 11.77 -7.60
N GLU A 45 2.24 11.83 -7.55
CA GLU A 45 1.53 12.69 -6.58
C GLU A 45 1.92 12.34 -5.14
N ALA A 46 1.96 11.05 -4.80
CA ALA A 46 2.34 10.60 -3.47
C ALA A 46 3.80 10.96 -3.13
N GLU A 47 4.73 10.78 -4.06
CA GLU A 47 6.13 11.15 -3.92
C GLU A 47 6.31 12.66 -3.71
N GLU A 48 5.69 13.48 -4.56
CA GLU A 48 5.77 14.94 -4.49
C GLU A 48 5.18 15.50 -3.20
N ILE A 49 4.06 14.94 -2.73
CA ILE A 49 3.45 15.34 -1.45
C ILE A 49 4.40 15.04 -0.29
N LYS A 50 5.06 13.88 -0.29
CA LYS A 50 6.01 13.52 0.77
C LYS A 50 7.26 14.37 0.75
N LYS A 51 7.78 14.64 -0.44
CA LYS A 51 8.96 15.48 -0.65
C LYS A 51 8.73 16.93 -0.23
N HIS A 52 7.60 17.52 -0.66
CA HIS A 52 7.34 18.95 -0.48
C HIS A 52 6.47 19.29 0.73
N LYS A 53 5.80 18.30 1.36
CA LYS A 53 4.92 18.47 2.54
C LYS A 53 3.97 19.67 2.39
N PRO A 54 3.18 19.77 1.29
CA PRO A 54 2.48 20.98 0.91
C PRO A 54 1.46 21.42 1.97
N LYS A 55 1.42 22.72 2.25
CA LYS A 55 0.58 23.35 3.30
C LYS A 55 -0.90 22.99 3.20
N TYR A 56 -1.42 22.89 1.98
CA TYR A 56 -2.86 22.71 1.71
C TYR A 56 -3.28 21.25 1.48
N ASN A 57 -2.34 20.29 1.44
CA ASN A 57 -2.65 18.87 1.30
C ASN A 57 -2.51 18.13 2.64
N ARG A 58 -3.58 18.15 3.46
CA ARG A 58 -3.54 17.57 4.81
C ARG A 58 -3.62 16.04 4.85
N ARG A 59 -4.27 15.41 3.86
CA ARG A 59 -4.55 13.95 3.88
C ARG A 59 -3.33 13.07 3.59
N SER A 60 -2.33 13.62 2.94
CA SER A 60 -1.16 12.86 2.48
C SER A 60 0.16 13.48 2.98
N LYS A 61 0.11 14.29 4.04
CA LYS A 61 1.35 14.71 4.70
C LYS A 61 2.05 13.45 5.18
N ALA A 62 3.31 13.30 4.79
CA ALA A 62 4.17 12.25 5.31
C ALA A 62 4.23 12.38 6.83
N SER A 63 3.41 11.62 7.50
CA SER A 63 3.66 11.24 8.87
C SER A 63 4.73 10.17 8.80
N GLU A 64 5.77 10.31 9.57
CA GLU A 64 6.73 9.24 9.77
C GLU A 64 5.96 8.04 10.29
N PHE A 65 6.14 6.90 9.63
CA PHE A 65 5.57 5.67 10.13
C PHE A 65 6.33 5.26 11.38
N THR A 66 5.63 5.10 12.48
CA THR A 66 6.22 4.73 13.76
C THR A 66 5.90 3.29 14.16
N HIS A 67 4.82 2.73 13.62
CA HIS A 67 4.34 1.38 13.92
C HIS A 67 3.92 0.66 12.66
N ALA A 68 4.02 -0.68 12.69
CA ALA A 68 3.54 -1.54 11.61
C ALA A 68 2.91 -2.82 12.17
N ILE A 69 2.08 -3.45 11.34
CA ILE A 69 1.62 -4.81 11.57
C ILE A 69 2.37 -5.71 10.59
N ASP A 70 3.01 -6.70 11.15
CA ASP A 70 3.77 -7.76 10.47
C ASP A 70 3.05 -9.09 10.56
N GLY A 71 3.32 -10.00 9.64
CA GLY A 71 2.76 -11.36 9.62
C GLY A 71 3.85 -12.41 9.43
N PHE A 72 3.85 -13.42 10.26
CA PHE A 72 4.82 -14.51 10.20
C PHE A 72 4.20 -15.84 10.64
N TYR A 73 4.75 -16.94 10.15
CA TYR A 73 4.37 -18.28 10.62
C TYR A 73 5.28 -18.71 11.77
N ASP A 74 4.67 -19.20 12.86
CA ASP A 74 5.42 -19.79 13.96
C ASP A 74 5.91 -21.22 13.63
N GLU A 75 6.61 -21.84 14.59
CA GLU A 75 7.14 -23.22 14.45
C GLU A 75 6.04 -24.27 14.23
N LYS A 76 4.81 -23.99 14.62
CA LYS A 76 3.66 -24.86 14.41
C LYS A 76 2.97 -24.61 13.06
N GLY A 77 3.44 -23.64 12.31
CA GLY A 77 2.85 -23.23 11.04
C GLY A 77 1.58 -22.39 11.19
N ILE A 78 1.34 -21.78 12.35
CA ILE A 78 0.20 -20.87 12.58
C ILE A 78 0.60 -19.48 12.14
N LEU A 79 -0.22 -18.81 11.34
CA LEU A 79 -0.01 -17.43 10.92
C LEU A 79 -0.31 -16.47 12.07
N ASN A 80 0.71 -15.76 12.49
CA ASN A 80 0.65 -14.76 13.55
C ASN A 80 0.68 -13.36 12.96
N PHE A 81 0.08 -12.40 13.66
CA PHE A 81 0.24 -10.98 13.41
C PHE A 81 0.88 -10.30 14.61
N LYS A 82 1.83 -9.42 14.36
CA LYS A 82 2.53 -8.67 15.40
C LYS A 82 2.49 -7.18 15.09
N LEU A 83 2.18 -6.39 16.11
CA LEU A 83 2.33 -4.95 16.09
C LEU A 83 3.68 -4.59 16.71
N SER A 84 4.54 -3.91 15.96
CA SER A 84 5.88 -3.52 16.38
C SER A 84 6.24 -2.12 15.90
N ALA A 85 7.38 -1.61 16.35
CA ALA A 85 7.95 -0.39 15.80
C ALA A 85 8.24 -0.59 14.30
N TYR A 86 7.99 0.43 13.48
CA TYR A 86 8.16 0.31 12.03
C TYR A 86 9.59 -0.03 11.62
N GLU A 87 10.57 0.48 12.37
CA GLU A 87 12.00 0.23 12.15
C GLU A 87 12.41 -1.23 12.40
N GLU A 88 11.64 -1.96 13.21
CA GLU A 88 11.87 -3.37 13.55
C GLU A 88 11.19 -4.32 12.57
N CYS A 89 10.32 -3.83 11.69
CA CYS A 89 9.57 -4.64 10.74
C CYS A 89 10.36 -4.88 9.46
N GLU A 90 10.66 -6.14 9.16
CA GLU A 90 11.28 -6.52 7.89
C GLU A 90 10.28 -6.45 6.73
N GLN A 91 9.07 -6.90 6.94
CA GLN A 91 8.01 -6.96 5.91
C GLN A 91 6.67 -6.48 6.43
N ALA A 92 6.56 -5.18 6.68
CA ALA A 92 5.30 -4.59 7.11
C ALA A 92 4.15 -4.86 6.11
N ILE A 93 3.07 -5.49 6.58
CA ILE A 93 1.82 -5.64 5.81
C ILE A 93 1.18 -4.27 5.64
N VAL A 94 1.13 -3.50 6.73
CA VAL A 94 0.62 -2.13 6.76
C VAL A 94 1.34 -1.34 7.84
N ALA A 95 1.57 -0.04 7.59
CA ALA A 95 2.26 0.86 8.52
C ALA A 95 1.39 2.04 8.93
N PHE A 96 1.63 2.57 10.11
CA PHE A 96 0.86 3.62 10.78
C PHE A 96 1.77 4.66 11.41
N ASN A 97 1.26 5.85 11.55
CA ASN A 97 1.95 6.97 12.19
C ASN A 97 1.78 7.04 13.72
N ASN A 98 1.01 6.14 14.31
CA ASN A 98 0.86 6.01 15.76
C ASN A 98 0.36 4.61 16.15
N TYR A 99 0.64 4.25 17.41
CA TYR A 99 0.25 2.98 17.99
C TYR A 99 -1.26 2.75 18.01
N ALA A 100 -2.05 3.77 18.35
CA ALA A 100 -3.51 3.63 18.49
C ALA A 100 -4.16 3.21 17.17
N SER A 101 -3.78 3.84 16.05
CA SER A 101 -4.31 3.46 14.72
C SER A 101 -3.85 2.08 14.28
N ALA A 102 -2.62 1.67 14.63
CA ALA A 102 -2.13 0.32 14.33
C ALA A 102 -2.89 -0.74 15.12
N ARG A 103 -3.09 -0.48 16.42
CA ARG A 103 -3.84 -1.37 17.31
C ARG A 103 -5.31 -1.49 16.89
N GLU A 104 -5.99 -0.38 16.61
CA GLU A 104 -7.35 -0.35 16.10
C GLU A 104 -7.49 -1.19 14.82
N ARG A 105 -6.52 -1.09 13.90
CA ARG A 105 -6.52 -1.91 12.70
C ARG A 105 -6.39 -3.40 13.00
N LEU A 106 -5.51 -3.78 13.92
CA LEU A 106 -5.33 -5.17 14.31
C LEU A 106 -6.57 -5.73 15.01
N GLU A 107 -7.19 -4.95 15.90
CA GLU A 107 -8.45 -5.29 16.56
C GLU A 107 -9.59 -5.47 15.54
N ASN A 108 -9.68 -4.60 14.53
CA ASN A 108 -10.63 -4.74 13.44
C ASN A 108 -10.39 -6.03 12.61
N TRP A 109 -9.15 -6.43 12.36
CA TRP A 109 -8.87 -7.71 11.71
C TRP A 109 -9.28 -8.91 12.56
N ILE A 110 -9.04 -8.83 13.87
CA ILE A 110 -9.46 -9.90 14.81
C ILE A 110 -10.96 -10.11 14.75
N ASP A 111 -11.73 -9.01 14.75
CA ASP A 111 -13.20 -9.07 14.70
C ASP A 111 -13.73 -9.47 13.30
N GLU A 112 -13.13 -8.94 12.20
CA GLU A 112 -13.56 -9.22 10.83
C GLU A 112 -13.27 -10.66 10.39
N TYR A 113 -12.14 -11.24 10.85
CA TYR A 113 -11.67 -12.56 10.42
C TYR A 113 -11.73 -13.63 11.53
N ASP A 114 -12.40 -13.39 12.62
CA ASP A 114 -12.48 -14.29 13.79
C ASP A 114 -11.09 -14.77 14.25
N LEU A 115 -10.11 -13.87 14.33
CA LEU A 115 -8.76 -14.25 14.71
C LEU A 115 -8.59 -14.39 16.23
N CYS A 116 -7.54 -15.09 16.62
CA CYS A 116 -7.20 -15.29 18.01
C CYS A 116 -6.33 -14.14 18.54
N LEU A 117 -6.72 -13.53 19.67
CA LEU A 117 -5.96 -12.48 20.35
C LEU A 117 -4.51 -12.90 20.65
N ARG A 118 -4.28 -14.18 20.99
CA ARG A 118 -2.95 -14.73 21.26
C ARG A 118 -2.04 -14.67 20.04
N TYR A 119 -2.51 -15.15 18.92
CA TYR A 119 -1.76 -15.16 17.65
C TYR A 119 -1.74 -13.78 16.96
N CYS A 120 -2.40 -12.79 17.56
CA CYS A 120 -2.28 -11.38 17.18
C CYS A 120 -1.45 -10.56 18.20
N GLY A 121 -0.77 -11.21 19.16
CA GLY A 121 0.11 -10.55 20.12
C GLY A 121 -0.58 -9.59 21.09
N LEU A 122 -1.91 -9.73 21.28
CA LEU A 122 -2.69 -8.88 22.18
C LEU A 122 -2.95 -9.52 23.56
N THR A 123 -2.53 -10.75 23.76
CA THR A 123 -2.59 -11.46 25.05
C THR A 123 -1.32 -12.28 25.28
N GLY A 124 -1.02 -12.61 26.54
CA GLY A 124 0.09 -13.48 26.90
C GLY A 124 -0.04 -14.90 26.36
N GLU A 125 1.08 -15.61 26.27
CA GLU A 125 1.19 -16.93 25.65
C GLU A 125 0.60 -18.08 26.51
N GLU A 126 0.48 -17.89 27.80
CA GLU A 126 0.22 -18.96 28.76
C GLU A 126 -1.26 -19.28 29.00
N SER A 127 -2.21 -18.48 28.48
CA SER A 127 -3.63 -18.67 28.75
C SER A 127 -4.49 -18.73 27.50
N ILE A 128 -5.60 -19.45 27.60
CA ILE A 128 -6.69 -19.38 26.62
C ILE A 128 -7.18 -17.95 26.56
N CYS A 129 -7.24 -17.39 25.35
CA CYS A 129 -7.53 -15.97 25.17
C CYS A 129 -8.99 -15.63 25.56
N PHE A 130 -9.22 -14.39 25.97
CA PHE A 130 -10.55 -13.91 26.39
C PHE A 130 -11.61 -14.07 25.28
N ASN A 131 -11.26 -13.85 24.01
CA ASN A 131 -12.19 -14.05 22.89
C ASN A 131 -12.70 -15.47 22.77
N HIS A 132 -11.88 -16.48 23.16
CA HIS A 132 -12.34 -17.85 23.20
C HIS A 132 -13.37 -18.07 24.32
N GLN A 133 -13.11 -17.54 25.53
CA GLN A 133 -13.99 -17.67 26.68
C GLN A 133 -15.39 -17.10 26.40
N ILE A 134 -15.49 -16.02 25.64
CA ILE A 134 -16.76 -15.40 25.23
C ILE A 134 -17.26 -15.84 23.86
N LYS A 135 -16.66 -16.92 23.28
CA LYS A 135 -17.06 -17.53 22.00
C LYS A 135 -16.98 -16.55 20.79
N LYS A 136 -16.04 -15.60 20.82
CA LYS A 136 -15.76 -14.67 19.72
C LYS A 136 -14.71 -15.20 18.74
N CYS A 137 -14.04 -16.32 19.02
CA CYS A 137 -13.12 -16.99 18.10
C CYS A 137 -13.31 -18.51 18.17
N LYS A 138 -12.71 -19.23 17.22
CA LYS A 138 -12.93 -20.67 17.05
C LYS A 138 -11.99 -21.55 17.87
N GLY A 139 -11.15 -20.95 18.72
CA GLY A 139 -10.39 -21.69 19.73
C GLY A 139 -9.07 -22.30 19.27
N ILE A 140 -8.40 -21.75 18.28
CA ILE A 140 -7.06 -22.21 17.87
C ILE A 140 -6.07 -22.25 19.05
N CYS A 141 -6.14 -21.32 20.00
CA CYS A 141 -5.30 -21.33 21.19
C CYS A 141 -5.68 -22.37 22.23
N ALA A 142 -6.87 -23.00 22.11
CA ALA A 142 -7.38 -24.09 22.93
C ALA A 142 -7.28 -25.43 22.22
N ASN A 143 -6.70 -25.52 21.03
CA ASN A 143 -6.65 -26.68 20.14
C ASN A 143 -8.05 -27.20 19.73
N GLU A 144 -9.04 -26.31 19.67
CA GLU A 144 -10.41 -26.62 19.24
C GLU A 144 -10.63 -26.31 17.74
N GLU A 145 -9.68 -25.64 17.10
CA GLU A 145 -9.70 -25.31 15.68
C GLU A 145 -8.46 -25.85 14.97
N GLU A 146 -8.65 -26.41 13.77
CA GLU A 146 -7.55 -26.84 12.90
C GLU A 146 -6.73 -25.66 12.36
N ILE A 147 -5.40 -25.82 12.34
CA ILE A 147 -4.45 -24.79 11.90
C ILE A 147 -4.77 -24.31 10.48
N GLU A 148 -5.12 -25.23 9.59
CA GLU A 148 -5.45 -24.91 8.19
C GLU A 148 -6.67 -24.01 8.07
N GLN A 149 -7.70 -24.23 8.91
CA GLN A 149 -8.91 -23.41 8.91
C GLN A 149 -8.65 -22.00 9.45
N TYR A 150 -7.84 -21.89 10.51
CA TYR A 150 -7.40 -20.61 11.03
C TYR A 150 -6.56 -19.84 9.99
N ASN A 151 -5.54 -20.50 9.44
CA ASN A 151 -4.65 -19.90 8.45
C ASN A 151 -5.40 -19.47 7.18
N LYS A 152 -6.42 -20.21 6.75
CA LYS A 152 -7.25 -19.82 5.60
C LYS A 152 -7.84 -18.42 5.79
N ARG A 153 -8.43 -18.12 6.96
CA ARG A 153 -8.99 -16.78 7.27
C ARG A 153 -7.90 -15.72 7.42
N ALA A 154 -6.84 -16.06 8.17
CA ALA A 154 -5.72 -15.15 8.38
C ALA A 154 -5.02 -14.76 7.06
N THR A 155 -4.88 -15.71 6.13
CA THR A 155 -4.28 -15.48 4.82
C THR A 155 -5.09 -14.53 3.92
N GLU A 156 -6.40 -14.39 4.15
CA GLU A 156 -7.22 -13.41 3.42
C GLU A 156 -6.71 -11.99 3.65
N ILE A 157 -6.18 -11.69 4.84
CA ILE A 157 -5.53 -10.41 5.13
C ILE A 157 -4.30 -10.23 4.24
N LEU A 158 -3.42 -11.23 4.17
CA LEU A 158 -2.24 -11.17 3.31
C LEU A 158 -2.65 -10.94 1.85
N THR A 159 -3.65 -11.68 1.38
CA THR A 159 -4.19 -11.54 0.01
C THR A 159 -4.74 -10.13 -0.24
N ARG A 160 -5.34 -9.50 0.76
CA ARG A 160 -5.88 -8.13 0.65
C ARG A 160 -4.79 -7.06 0.61
N TYR A 161 -3.71 -7.24 1.36
CA TYR A 161 -2.68 -6.20 1.53
C TYR A 161 -1.38 -6.45 0.75
N LEU A 162 -1.01 -7.71 0.49
CA LEU A 162 0.17 -8.04 -0.29
C LEU A 162 -0.15 -8.28 -1.77
N PHE A 163 0.83 -8.17 -2.63
CA PHE A 163 0.69 -8.46 -4.05
C PHE A 163 0.59 -9.98 -4.31
N PRO A 164 -0.08 -10.40 -5.41
CA PRO A 164 -0.22 -11.82 -5.75
C PRO A 164 1.12 -12.48 -6.14
N HIS A 165 2.08 -11.67 -6.61
CA HIS A 165 3.44 -12.09 -6.95
C HIS A 165 4.44 -11.15 -6.31
N PRO A 166 5.59 -11.66 -5.82
CA PRO A 166 6.62 -10.82 -5.22
C PRO A 166 7.37 -9.98 -6.26
N ASN A 167 7.52 -10.49 -7.48
CA ASN A 167 8.26 -9.84 -8.56
C ASN A 167 7.37 -9.74 -9.81
N PHE A 168 7.04 -8.52 -10.21
CA PHE A 168 6.27 -8.28 -11.42
C PHE A 168 6.36 -6.82 -11.90
N ALA A 169 6.00 -6.61 -13.16
CA ALA A 169 5.88 -5.30 -13.76
C ALA A 169 4.44 -5.04 -14.23
N ILE A 170 3.99 -3.81 -14.05
CA ILE A 170 2.74 -3.29 -14.63
C ILE A 170 3.12 -2.41 -15.80
N ILE A 171 2.69 -2.80 -17.00
CA ILE A 171 2.94 -2.06 -18.23
C ILE A 171 1.68 -1.29 -18.60
N GLY A 172 1.83 0.00 -18.84
CA GLY A 172 0.74 0.89 -19.18
C GLY A 172 1.05 1.81 -20.38
N LYS A 173 0.13 2.75 -20.65
CA LYS A 173 0.32 3.76 -21.68
C LYS A 173 1.40 4.75 -21.24
N GLY A 174 2.31 5.11 -22.16
CA GLY A 174 3.32 6.14 -21.98
C GLY A 174 2.77 7.55 -22.23
N ARG A 175 3.66 8.53 -22.22
CA ARG A 175 3.37 9.96 -22.46
C ARG A 175 3.16 10.27 -23.94
N LYS A 176 3.70 9.39 -24.81
CA LYS A 176 3.64 9.45 -26.29
C LYS A 176 3.16 8.13 -26.85
N ASP A 177 2.73 8.10 -28.11
CA ASP A 177 2.14 6.92 -28.75
C ASP A 177 3.10 5.72 -28.82
N HIS A 178 4.39 5.97 -29.04
CA HIS A 178 5.44 4.93 -29.12
C HIS A 178 6.08 4.62 -27.76
N GLU A 179 5.61 5.23 -26.67
CA GLU A 179 6.15 5.03 -25.34
C GLU A 179 5.23 4.17 -24.47
N ARG A 180 5.79 3.33 -23.64
CA ARG A 180 5.10 2.58 -22.60
C ARG A 180 5.58 3.02 -21.23
N SER A 181 4.68 3.05 -20.28
CA SER A 181 5.00 3.24 -18.87
C SER A 181 5.21 1.88 -18.20
N ILE A 182 6.08 1.85 -17.21
CA ILE A 182 6.35 0.66 -16.41
C ILE A 182 6.39 1.02 -14.93
N VAL A 183 5.79 0.15 -14.11
CA VAL A 183 5.90 0.17 -12.65
C VAL A 183 6.42 -1.20 -12.22
N VAL A 184 7.53 -1.23 -11.51
CA VAL A 184 8.20 -2.47 -11.08
C VAL A 184 7.95 -2.71 -9.60
N ILE A 185 7.60 -3.96 -9.29
CA ILE A 185 7.53 -4.52 -7.94
C ILE A 185 8.65 -5.54 -7.82
N ASP A 186 9.49 -5.39 -6.82
CA ASP A 186 10.60 -6.27 -6.50
C ASP A 186 10.48 -6.73 -5.04
N LYS A 187 10.53 -8.04 -4.81
CA LYS A 187 10.38 -8.65 -3.47
C LYS A 187 9.13 -8.15 -2.71
N GLY A 188 8.01 -8.02 -3.42
CA GLY A 188 6.75 -7.55 -2.84
C GLY A 188 6.69 -6.05 -2.51
N ARG A 189 7.69 -5.26 -2.94
CA ARG A 189 7.77 -3.81 -2.70
C ARG A 189 7.84 -3.04 -4.00
N TYR A 190 7.22 -1.88 -4.00
CA TYR A 190 7.39 -0.94 -5.09
C TYR A 190 8.87 -0.55 -5.23
N TYR A 191 9.45 -0.81 -6.40
CA TYR A 191 10.82 -0.48 -6.74
C TYR A 191 10.92 0.91 -7.38
N GLY A 192 10.01 1.21 -8.32
CA GLY A 192 9.98 2.47 -9.01
C GLY A 192 9.11 2.44 -10.26
N PHE A 193 9.09 3.55 -10.98
CA PHE A 193 8.47 3.64 -12.30
C PHE A 193 9.41 4.28 -13.32
N GLY A 194 9.11 4.02 -14.59
CA GLY A 194 9.83 4.59 -15.71
C GLY A 194 9.05 4.49 -17.02
N TYR A 195 9.79 4.69 -18.11
CA TYR A 195 9.26 4.66 -19.47
C TYR A 195 10.26 3.98 -20.39
N PHE A 196 9.75 3.28 -21.40
CA PHE A 196 10.56 2.62 -22.42
C PHE A 196 9.86 2.72 -23.77
N ASP A 197 10.58 2.53 -24.87
CA ASP A 197 10.01 2.54 -26.20
C ASP A 197 9.17 1.26 -26.42
N ALA A 198 8.02 1.40 -27.07
CA ALA A 198 7.13 0.26 -27.31
C ALA A 198 7.73 -0.81 -28.24
N PHE A 199 8.82 -0.48 -28.95
CA PHE A 199 9.57 -1.38 -29.83
C PHE A 199 10.74 -2.07 -29.12
N ASP A 200 11.08 -1.65 -27.89
CA ASP A 200 12.11 -2.32 -27.10
C ASP A 200 11.69 -3.75 -26.78
N GLN A 201 12.58 -4.70 -27.06
CA GLN A 201 12.40 -6.08 -26.65
C GLN A 201 12.99 -6.24 -25.24
N ILE A 202 12.13 -6.44 -24.27
CA ILE A 202 12.53 -6.62 -22.88
C ILE A 202 12.34 -8.09 -22.51
N ASN A 203 13.43 -8.77 -22.14
CA ASN A 203 13.47 -10.22 -21.97
C ASN A 203 13.43 -10.65 -20.52
N ASP A 204 14.02 -9.87 -19.61
CA ASP A 204 14.16 -10.26 -18.21
C ASP A 204 13.86 -9.12 -17.21
N ALA A 205 13.91 -9.46 -15.92
CA ALA A 205 13.59 -8.57 -14.82
C ALA A 205 14.59 -7.41 -14.65
N GLU A 206 15.87 -7.67 -14.91
CA GLU A 206 16.91 -6.66 -14.72
C GLU A 206 16.84 -5.61 -15.83
N GLU A 207 16.50 -6.01 -17.06
CA GLU A 207 16.22 -5.06 -18.14
C GLU A 207 15.05 -4.12 -17.77
N PHE A 208 13.98 -4.65 -17.16
CA PHE A 208 12.87 -3.81 -16.67
C PHE A 208 13.35 -2.81 -15.60
N LYS A 209 14.22 -3.22 -14.70
CA LYS A 209 14.79 -2.33 -13.69
C LYS A 209 15.66 -1.23 -14.31
N GLY A 210 16.32 -1.51 -15.43
CA GLY A 210 17.13 -0.53 -16.17
C GLY A 210 16.34 0.69 -16.68
N PHE A 211 15.04 0.53 -16.98
CA PHE A 211 14.16 1.63 -17.42
C PHE A 211 13.54 2.42 -16.26
N VAL A 212 13.79 2.01 -15.03
CA VAL A 212 13.11 2.54 -13.85
C VAL A 212 14.07 3.33 -12.99
N SER A 213 13.71 4.56 -12.64
CA SER A 213 14.39 5.28 -11.57
C SER A 213 13.99 4.65 -10.23
N ASN A 214 14.97 4.14 -9.47
CA ASN A 214 14.71 3.64 -8.13
C ASN A 214 14.12 4.75 -7.27
N LYS A 215 12.98 4.47 -6.65
CA LYS A 215 12.21 5.45 -5.87
C LYS A 215 12.22 5.06 -4.40
N LEU A 216 12.07 6.06 -3.54
CA LEU A 216 11.89 5.79 -2.12
C LEU A 216 10.61 4.97 -1.91
N TYR A 217 10.78 3.83 -1.28
CA TYR A 217 9.65 2.98 -0.87
C TYR A 217 8.95 3.58 0.34
N TYR A 218 7.63 3.62 0.25
CA TYR A 218 6.76 3.91 1.38
C TYR A 218 5.65 2.85 1.43
N PRO A 219 5.26 2.34 2.61
CA PRO A 219 4.25 1.30 2.74
C PRO A 219 2.91 1.62 2.07
N ASP A 220 2.49 2.89 2.10
CA ASP A 220 1.27 3.35 1.43
C ASP A 220 1.37 3.32 -0.11
N THR A 221 2.56 3.24 -0.68
CA THR A 221 2.76 3.10 -2.12
C THR A 221 2.19 1.76 -2.63
N ASN A 222 2.45 0.66 -1.89
CA ASN A 222 1.86 -0.65 -2.21
C ASN A 222 0.32 -0.59 -2.17
N LEU A 223 -0.26 0.10 -1.20
CA LEU A 223 -1.72 0.26 -1.10
C LEU A 223 -2.30 1.05 -2.28
N ILE A 224 -1.59 2.09 -2.73
CA ILE A 224 -1.97 2.87 -3.93
C ILE A 224 -1.99 1.96 -5.16
N ILE A 225 -0.92 1.19 -5.37
CA ILE A 225 -0.79 0.28 -6.52
C ILE A 225 -1.88 -0.79 -6.47
N LYS A 226 -2.05 -1.45 -5.31
CA LYS A 226 -3.05 -2.50 -5.15
C LYS A 226 -4.47 -1.99 -5.33
N GLY A 227 -4.80 -0.84 -4.74
CA GLY A 227 -6.10 -0.19 -4.92
C GLY A 227 -6.37 0.20 -6.39
N TRP A 228 -5.33 0.56 -7.16
CA TRP A 228 -5.46 0.80 -8.59
C TRP A 228 -5.64 -0.51 -9.37
N MET A 229 -4.84 -1.55 -9.07
CA MET A 229 -4.96 -2.86 -9.70
C MET A 229 -6.36 -3.47 -9.55
N ASN A 230 -6.96 -3.35 -8.37
CA ASN A 230 -8.31 -3.88 -8.10
C ASN A 230 -9.42 -3.17 -8.90
N ARG A 231 -9.19 -1.94 -9.38
CA ARG A 231 -10.16 -1.19 -10.19
C ARG A 231 -9.97 -1.41 -11.68
N GLU A 232 -8.73 -1.51 -12.13
CA GLU A 232 -8.36 -1.45 -13.56
C GLU A 232 -8.02 -2.83 -14.14
N GLU A 233 -7.84 -3.85 -13.28
CA GLU A 233 -7.47 -5.23 -13.63
C GLU A 233 -6.35 -5.28 -14.70
N PRO A 234 -5.19 -4.66 -14.45
CA PRO A 234 -4.16 -4.48 -15.45
C PRO A 234 -3.52 -5.81 -15.86
N LYS A 235 -3.01 -5.85 -17.08
CA LYS A 235 -2.08 -6.91 -17.47
C LYS A 235 -0.77 -6.74 -16.72
N ILE A 236 -0.38 -7.76 -15.96
CA ILE A 236 0.90 -7.81 -15.27
C ILE A 236 1.84 -8.77 -16.00
N LYS A 237 3.13 -8.47 -16.00
CA LYS A 237 4.19 -9.39 -16.42
C LYS A 237 4.94 -9.85 -15.16
N VAL A 238 4.85 -11.14 -14.84
CA VAL A 238 5.64 -11.76 -13.75
C VAL A 238 7.09 -11.81 -14.19
N LEU A 239 8.00 -11.46 -13.28
CA LEU A 239 9.45 -11.34 -13.52
C LEU A 239 10.20 -12.50 -12.86
#